data_1923a5b81c069c25237a115638166cec
#
_entry.id   1923a5b81c069c25237a115638166cec
#
_cell.length_a   1.000
_cell.length_b   1.000
_cell.length_c   1.000
_cell.angle_alpha   90.00
_cell.angle_beta   90.00
_cell.angle_gamma   90.00
#
_symmetry.space_group_name_H-M   'P 1'
#
loop_
_entity.id
_entity.type
_entity.pdbx_description
1 polymer ?
#
loop_
_entity_poly.entity_id
_entity_poly.type
_entity_poly.pdbx_seq_one_letter_code
_entity_poly.pdbx_strand_id
1 'polypeptide(L)'
;VEYRAEALGGDTLLGDMMRALSEAQGSKAPIARLADKVAAVFVPVVLALALLTFALTWLFSGSPVTALVHAVAVLVVACPCALGLATPAAIMAGMGAAIGRGVWFKNATVMERAGRVDTVVLDKTGTLTAGRPQIAALWLAEGVDETLLFQAASAIEQHSRHPLAQALLAAAAERGISPPPASAPYSEAGAGLEADVAGIGRVRVGKPEFCGFRLPENLEGIWQIASVAAVSADGKALGAVAFADTLRPDSAAAVARLQAVGIEVRMMSGDRPAAVAQIATELGLAAAQGAMSPRDKAEAVRQLMAQGRVVAMAGDGINDAPALAAADVGFALKGGTDVAEHSADALLMNGSVGQLADALLVARATLKTIRQNLFFAFFYNVLAIPLAAFGLLSPVIAGAAMALSSVTVLGNALRLKHFAQRVC
;
A
#
# COMPACT_ATOMS: atom_id res chain seq x y z
N VAL A 1 -7.48 -21.83 28.21
CA VAL A 1 -7.05 -21.72 26.80
C VAL A 1 -5.54 -21.71 26.80
N GLU A 2 -4.94 -22.73 26.23
CA GLU A 2 -3.48 -22.77 26.00
C GLU A 2 -3.20 -22.10 24.66
N TYR A 3 -2.19 -21.23 24.61
CA TYR A 3 -1.71 -20.61 23.38
C TYR A 3 -0.19 -20.74 23.29
N ARG A 4 0.31 -20.83 22.09
CA ARG A 4 1.75 -20.86 21.79
C ARG A 4 2.15 -19.52 21.20
N ALA A 5 3.13 -18.87 21.82
CA ALA A 5 3.70 -17.66 21.23
C ALA A 5 4.60 -18.06 20.05
N GLU A 6 4.35 -17.50 18.87
CA GLU A 6 5.14 -17.77 17.66
C GLU A 6 6.40 -16.90 17.58
N ALA A 7 6.38 -15.71 18.21
CA ALA A 7 7.52 -14.80 18.29
C ALA A 7 7.59 -14.12 19.65
N LEU A 8 8.80 -13.84 20.13
CA LEU A 8 9.07 -13.19 21.43
C LEU A 8 10.02 -12.01 21.26
N GLY A 9 9.83 -10.98 22.08
CA GLY A 9 10.75 -9.83 22.16
C GLY A 9 10.92 -9.09 20.84
N GLY A 10 12.16 -9.00 20.36
CA GLY A 10 12.51 -8.29 19.12
C GLY A 10 11.97 -8.88 17.83
N ASP A 11 11.56 -10.15 17.84
CA ASP A 11 11.04 -10.85 16.66
C ASP A 11 9.50 -10.75 16.57
N THR A 12 8.87 -10.02 17.49
CA THR A 12 7.45 -9.71 17.41
C THR A 12 7.21 -8.58 16.42
N LEU A 13 5.98 -8.48 15.92
CA LEU A 13 5.53 -7.35 15.09
C LEU A 13 5.81 -5.99 15.77
N LEU A 14 5.63 -5.91 17.09
CA LEU A 14 5.97 -4.71 17.87
C LEU A 14 7.49 -4.47 17.88
N GLY A 15 8.30 -5.52 17.98
CA GLY A 15 9.76 -5.46 17.89
C GLY A 15 10.21 -4.94 16.53
N ASP A 16 9.59 -5.39 15.45
CA ASP A 16 9.86 -4.91 14.08
C ASP A 16 9.46 -3.45 13.90
N MET A 17 8.31 -3.05 14.43
CA MET A 17 7.89 -1.63 14.43
C MET A 17 8.88 -0.75 15.20
N MET A 18 9.37 -1.20 16.34
CA MET A 18 10.38 -0.48 17.14
C MET A 18 11.72 -0.39 16.41
N ARG A 19 12.15 -1.46 15.73
CA ARG A 19 13.35 -1.45 14.87
C ARG A 19 13.19 -0.50 13.70
N ALA A 20 12.08 -0.58 12.96
CA ALA A 20 11.81 0.34 11.84
C ALA A 20 11.78 1.80 12.29
N LEU A 21 11.21 2.09 13.47
CA LEU A 21 11.23 3.43 14.05
C LEU A 21 12.66 3.88 14.40
N SER A 22 13.47 3.00 14.97
CA SER A 22 14.87 3.24 15.29
C SER A 22 15.73 3.41 14.03
N GLU A 23 15.53 2.57 13.02
CA GLU A 23 16.19 2.69 11.72
C GLU A 23 15.78 3.95 10.97
N ALA A 24 14.50 4.37 11.08
CA ALA A 24 14.04 5.63 10.52
C ALA A 24 14.72 6.84 11.17
N GLN A 25 15.07 6.74 12.47
CA GLN A 25 15.87 7.75 13.17
C GLN A 25 17.33 7.76 12.69
N GLY A 26 17.87 6.58 12.34
CA GLY A 26 19.26 6.42 11.87
C GLY A 26 19.43 6.53 10.35
N SER A 27 18.40 6.24 9.54
CA SER A 27 18.47 6.31 8.09
C SER A 27 18.20 7.75 7.60
N LYS A 28 19.19 8.36 6.95
CA LYS A 28 19.00 9.67 6.30
C LYS A 28 18.22 9.50 5.01
N ALA A 29 16.96 9.95 5.00
CA ALA A 29 16.16 10.07 3.78
C ALA A 29 16.89 10.90 2.71
N PRO A 30 16.70 10.68 1.40
CA PRO A 30 17.35 11.44 0.33
C PRO A 30 17.21 12.96 0.46
N ILE A 31 16.05 13.43 0.93
CA ILE A 31 15.82 14.86 1.16
C ILE A 31 16.67 15.41 2.35
N ALA A 32 16.98 14.59 3.35
CA ALA A 32 17.89 14.98 4.43
C ALA A 32 19.33 15.13 3.92
N ARG A 33 19.78 14.27 2.99
CA ARG A 33 21.10 14.39 2.34
C ARG A 33 21.19 15.66 1.50
N LEU A 34 20.09 16.09 0.89
CA LEU A 34 20.05 17.38 0.18
C LEU A 34 20.23 18.55 1.15
N ALA A 35 19.55 18.52 2.29
CA ALA A 35 19.71 19.53 3.34
C ALA A 35 21.16 19.58 3.85
N ASP A 36 21.80 18.43 4.07
CA ASP A 36 23.22 18.37 4.47
C ASP A 36 24.14 19.00 3.41
N LYS A 37 23.91 18.73 2.11
CA LYS A 37 24.69 19.35 1.01
C LYS A 37 24.53 20.86 0.97
N VAL A 38 23.31 21.35 1.14
CA VAL A 38 23.04 22.80 1.20
C VAL A 38 23.74 23.41 2.39
N ALA A 39 23.67 22.79 3.57
CA ALA A 39 24.36 23.26 4.77
C ALA A 39 25.91 23.33 4.59
N ALA A 40 26.48 22.36 3.89
CA ALA A 40 27.92 22.31 3.60
C ALA A 40 28.42 23.50 2.75
N VAL A 41 27.56 24.08 1.92
CA VAL A 41 27.87 25.31 1.16
C VAL A 41 27.51 26.56 1.96
N PHE A 42 26.38 26.52 2.65
CA PHE A 42 25.85 27.66 3.40
C PHE A 42 26.78 28.10 4.54
N VAL A 43 27.35 27.16 5.30
CA VAL A 43 28.20 27.50 6.47
C VAL A 43 29.45 28.26 6.09
N PRO A 44 30.28 27.86 5.07
CA PRO A 44 31.41 28.65 4.62
C PRO A 44 31.03 30.04 4.10
N VAL A 45 29.90 30.17 3.37
CA VAL A 45 29.41 31.47 2.86
C VAL A 45 29.06 32.40 4.02
N VAL A 46 28.38 31.90 5.04
CA VAL A 46 28.03 32.69 6.23
C VAL A 46 29.25 33.12 7.01
N LEU A 47 30.28 32.26 7.14
CA LEU A 47 31.52 32.60 7.79
C LEU A 47 32.23 33.74 7.06
N ALA A 48 32.28 33.67 5.72
CA ALA A 48 32.84 34.74 4.89
C ALA A 48 32.03 36.05 5.05
N LEU A 49 30.69 35.99 5.09
CA LEU A 49 29.85 37.15 5.32
C LEU A 49 30.06 37.76 6.72
N ALA A 50 30.22 36.93 7.76
CA ALA A 50 30.51 37.44 9.11
C ALA A 50 31.85 38.13 9.19
N LEU A 51 32.92 37.59 8.55
CA LEU A 51 34.21 38.21 8.44
C LEU A 51 34.15 39.54 7.66
N LEU A 52 33.44 39.57 6.55
CA LEU A 52 33.20 40.77 5.77
C LEU A 52 32.43 41.83 6.58
N THR A 53 31.37 41.42 7.28
CA THR A 53 30.62 42.30 8.19
C THR A 53 31.51 42.89 9.26
N PHE A 54 32.37 42.05 9.89
CA PHE A 54 33.34 42.54 10.85
C PHE A 54 34.26 43.61 10.25
N ALA A 55 34.89 43.31 9.14
CA ALA A 55 35.86 44.20 8.49
C ALA A 55 35.21 45.53 8.08
N LEU A 56 34.06 45.49 7.42
CA LEU A 56 33.35 46.68 6.98
C LEU A 56 32.87 47.52 8.16
N THR A 57 32.24 46.88 9.17
CA THR A 57 31.77 47.63 10.34
C THR A 57 32.91 48.25 11.09
N TRP A 58 34.05 47.56 11.27
CA TRP A 58 35.23 48.16 11.92
C TRP A 58 35.79 49.33 11.12
N LEU A 59 35.88 49.23 9.82
CA LEU A 59 36.38 50.29 8.92
C LEU A 59 35.48 51.56 9.02
N PHE A 60 34.15 51.40 9.04
CA PHE A 60 33.24 52.53 9.02
C PHE A 60 32.91 53.07 10.40
N SER A 61 32.87 52.27 11.45
CA SER A 61 32.53 52.69 12.81
C SER A 61 33.73 53.03 13.67
N GLY A 62 34.93 52.59 13.31
CA GLY A 62 36.16 52.71 14.12
C GLY A 62 36.12 51.84 15.41
N SER A 63 35.04 51.15 15.69
CA SER A 63 34.83 50.39 16.95
C SER A 63 34.92 48.87 16.70
N PRO A 64 35.98 48.20 17.19
CA PRO A 64 36.09 46.75 17.06
C PRO A 64 35.02 46.00 17.84
N VAL A 65 34.51 46.57 18.93
CA VAL A 65 33.45 46.00 19.76
C VAL A 65 32.14 45.95 18.94
N THR A 66 31.75 47.03 18.30
CA THR A 66 30.55 47.12 17.49
C THR A 66 30.67 46.15 16.29
N ALA A 67 31.83 46.07 15.63
CA ALA A 67 32.10 45.16 14.56
C ALA A 67 31.96 43.68 14.98
N LEU A 68 32.46 43.34 16.18
CA LEU A 68 32.35 42.00 16.73
C LEU A 68 30.89 41.65 17.03
N VAL A 69 30.12 42.57 17.59
CA VAL A 69 28.69 42.38 17.91
C VAL A 69 27.88 42.06 16.62
N HIS A 70 28.10 42.81 15.53
CA HIS A 70 27.44 42.58 14.24
C HIS A 70 27.84 41.24 13.64
N ALA A 71 29.15 40.92 13.63
CA ALA A 71 29.64 39.65 13.12
C ALA A 71 29.08 38.43 13.90
N VAL A 72 29.05 38.54 15.25
CA VAL A 72 28.44 37.51 16.12
C VAL A 72 26.93 37.37 15.83
N ALA A 73 26.21 38.49 15.65
CA ALA A 73 24.80 38.46 15.31
C ALA A 73 24.55 37.72 13.98
N VAL A 74 25.40 37.96 12.95
CA VAL A 74 25.34 37.22 11.69
C VAL A 74 25.57 35.74 11.90
N LEU A 75 26.58 35.32 12.67
CA LEU A 75 26.85 33.89 12.96
C LEU A 75 25.73 33.22 13.72
N VAL A 76 25.17 33.90 14.72
CA VAL A 76 24.06 33.35 15.53
C VAL A 76 22.82 33.16 14.67
N VAL A 77 22.42 34.18 13.91
CA VAL A 77 21.23 34.10 13.03
C VAL A 77 21.36 33.08 11.93
N ALA A 78 22.55 32.86 11.43
CA ALA A 78 22.80 31.94 10.34
C ALA A 78 22.88 30.47 10.77
N CYS A 79 22.78 30.16 12.06
CA CYS A 79 22.75 28.75 12.50
C CYS A 79 21.60 27.99 11.83
N PRO A 80 21.82 26.93 11.04
CA PRO A 80 20.76 26.18 10.40
C PRO A 80 20.13 25.14 11.34
N CYS A 81 19.95 25.52 12.65
CA CYS A 81 19.48 24.59 13.68
C CYS A 81 18.12 23.96 13.34
N ALA A 82 17.18 24.77 12.80
CA ALA A 82 15.88 24.30 12.37
C ALA A 82 15.95 23.34 11.15
N LEU A 83 16.96 23.49 10.31
CA LEU A 83 17.17 22.64 9.14
C LEU A 83 17.45 21.18 9.54
N GLY A 84 18.27 20.96 10.57
CA GLY A 84 18.60 19.64 11.08
C GLY A 84 17.40 18.89 11.67
N LEU A 85 16.39 19.64 12.19
CA LEU A 85 15.17 19.08 12.78
C LEU A 85 14.02 18.95 11.76
N ALA A 86 14.04 19.70 10.67
CA ALA A 86 12.94 19.83 9.72
C ALA A 86 12.49 18.48 9.12
N THR A 87 13.43 17.67 8.68
CA THR A 87 13.15 16.36 8.04
C THR A 87 12.85 15.28 9.09
N PRO A 88 13.69 15.02 10.11
CA PRO A 88 13.43 13.98 11.08
C PRO A 88 12.09 14.15 11.82
N ALA A 89 11.78 15.37 12.26
CA ALA A 89 10.53 15.63 12.97
C ALA A 89 9.28 15.33 12.12
N ALA A 90 9.29 15.73 10.85
CA ALA A 90 8.17 15.47 9.94
C ALA A 90 8.04 13.97 9.61
N ILE A 91 9.17 13.26 9.37
CA ILE A 91 9.16 11.80 9.12
C ILE A 91 8.63 11.05 10.33
N MET A 92 9.11 11.36 11.55
CA MET A 92 8.64 10.71 12.78
C MET A 92 7.15 10.93 13.00
N ALA A 93 6.66 12.15 12.79
CA ALA A 93 5.25 12.47 12.92
C ALA A 93 4.41 11.74 11.83
N GLY A 94 4.92 11.68 10.59
CA GLY A 94 4.27 10.98 9.49
C GLY A 94 4.23 9.47 9.66
N MET A 95 5.35 8.85 10.08
CA MET A 95 5.39 7.41 10.38
C MET A 95 4.44 7.06 11.53
N GLY A 96 4.42 7.86 12.60
CA GLY A 96 3.46 7.69 13.68
C GLY A 96 2.01 7.81 13.22
N ALA A 97 1.72 8.74 12.31
CA ALA A 97 0.40 8.88 11.69
C ALA A 97 0.01 7.69 10.81
N ALA A 98 0.96 7.11 10.07
CA ALA A 98 0.76 5.93 9.23
C ALA A 98 0.52 4.68 10.10
N ILE A 99 1.32 4.47 11.15
CA ILE A 99 1.15 3.36 12.09
C ILE A 99 -0.23 3.42 12.76
N GLY A 100 -0.69 4.61 13.17
CA GLY A 100 -2.03 4.79 13.72
C GLY A 100 -3.18 4.41 12.78
N ARG A 101 -2.90 4.24 11.48
CA ARG A 101 -3.82 3.75 10.43
C ARG A 101 -3.55 2.31 10.00
N GLY A 102 -2.67 1.62 10.71
CA GLY A 102 -2.28 0.27 10.37
C GLY A 102 -1.40 0.17 9.12
N VAL A 103 -0.66 1.21 8.80
CA VAL A 103 0.33 1.20 7.71
C VAL A 103 1.74 1.22 8.31
N TRP A 104 2.55 0.26 7.90
CA TRP A 104 3.93 0.17 8.35
C TRP A 104 4.91 0.33 7.18
N PHE A 105 5.68 1.40 7.19
CA PHE A 105 6.79 1.62 6.27
C PHE A 105 8.09 1.07 6.86
N LYS A 106 8.85 0.30 6.10
CA LYS A 106 10.12 -0.29 6.58
C LYS A 106 11.15 0.78 6.98
N ASN A 107 11.19 1.92 6.31
CA ASN A 107 12.12 3.01 6.65
C ASN A 107 11.66 4.37 6.10
N ALA A 108 12.41 5.43 6.47
CA ALA A 108 12.14 6.82 6.08
C ALA A 108 12.25 7.04 4.55
N THR A 109 13.15 6.32 3.87
CA THR A 109 13.34 6.44 2.42
C THR A 109 12.13 5.93 1.66
N VAL A 110 11.54 4.83 2.10
CA VAL A 110 10.29 4.28 1.54
C VAL A 110 9.16 5.28 1.67
N MET A 111 8.99 5.88 2.86
CA MET A 111 7.96 6.90 3.08
C MET A 111 8.16 8.14 2.19
N GLU A 112 9.41 8.58 1.99
CA GLU A 112 9.71 9.68 1.07
C GLU A 112 9.35 9.33 -0.37
N ARG A 113 9.68 8.11 -0.85
CA ARG A 113 9.31 7.64 -2.19
C ARG A 113 7.78 7.55 -2.33
N ALA A 114 7.09 6.97 -1.35
CA ALA A 114 5.64 6.87 -1.33
C ALA A 114 4.95 8.24 -1.48
N GLY A 115 5.53 9.29 -0.91
CA GLY A 115 5.03 10.66 -1.07
C GLY A 115 5.17 11.24 -2.48
N ARG A 116 5.95 10.61 -3.36
CA ARG A 116 6.17 11.02 -4.77
C ARG A 116 5.38 10.17 -5.77
N VAL A 117 4.73 9.10 -5.32
CA VAL A 117 3.98 8.19 -6.18
C VAL A 117 2.93 8.95 -7.01
N ASP A 118 2.95 8.76 -8.31
CA ASP A 118 1.96 9.28 -9.25
C ASP A 118 1.13 8.18 -9.92
N THR A 119 1.59 6.93 -9.85
CA THR A 119 0.93 5.78 -10.45
C THR A 119 0.86 4.63 -9.44
N VAL A 120 -0.32 4.07 -9.26
CA VAL A 120 -0.56 2.89 -8.42
C VAL A 120 -0.99 1.73 -9.31
N VAL A 121 -0.32 0.61 -9.17
CA VAL A 121 -0.69 -0.66 -9.80
C VAL A 121 -1.26 -1.56 -8.71
N LEU A 122 -2.48 -2.04 -8.91
CA LEU A 122 -3.18 -2.94 -7.99
C LEU A 122 -3.31 -4.33 -8.61
N ASP A 123 -2.97 -5.36 -7.86
CA ASP A 123 -3.45 -6.69 -8.21
C ASP A 123 -4.96 -6.78 -7.99
N LYS A 124 -5.64 -7.70 -8.70
CA LYS A 124 -7.07 -7.93 -8.54
C LYS A 124 -7.36 -8.82 -7.34
N THR A 125 -6.86 -10.05 -7.39
CA THR A 125 -7.26 -11.14 -6.48
C THR A 125 -6.59 -10.99 -5.13
N GLY A 126 -7.38 -10.99 -4.03
CA GLY A 126 -6.87 -10.81 -2.67
C GLY A 126 -6.48 -9.36 -2.32
N THR A 127 -6.38 -8.47 -3.33
CA THR A 127 -6.07 -7.04 -3.16
C THR A 127 -7.31 -6.18 -3.32
N LEU A 128 -7.81 -6.00 -4.56
CA LEU A 128 -9.08 -5.30 -4.83
C LEU A 128 -10.28 -6.13 -4.42
N THR A 129 -10.17 -7.45 -4.51
CA THR A 129 -11.20 -8.41 -4.14
C THR A 129 -10.84 -9.09 -2.82
N ALA A 130 -11.82 -9.77 -2.22
CA ALA A 130 -11.63 -10.46 -0.94
C ALA A 130 -10.71 -11.69 -1.03
N GLY A 131 -10.41 -12.19 -2.24
CA GLY A 131 -9.67 -13.44 -2.46
C GLY A 131 -10.45 -14.67 -1.98
N ARG A 132 -11.75 -14.51 -1.77
CA ARG A 132 -12.69 -15.56 -1.34
C ARG A 132 -13.81 -15.64 -2.36
N PRO A 133 -13.76 -16.61 -3.29
CA PRO A 133 -14.83 -16.81 -4.26
C PRO A 133 -16.14 -17.04 -3.52
N GLN A 134 -17.22 -16.46 -4.04
CA GLN A 134 -18.58 -16.68 -3.61
C GLN A 134 -19.42 -17.17 -4.76
N ILE A 135 -20.52 -17.86 -4.47
CA ILE A 135 -21.46 -18.26 -5.50
C ILE A 135 -22.16 -17.02 -6.03
N ALA A 136 -21.98 -16.73 -7.32
CA ALA A 136 -22.55 -15.60 -8.01
C ALA A 136 -23.79 -15.95 -8.81
N ALA A 137 -23.89 -17.19 -9.33
CA ALA A 137 -25.04 -17.68 -10.03
C ALA A 137 -25.09 -19.22 -9.99
N LEU A 138 -26.29 -19.76 -10.12
CA LEU A 138 -26.58 -21.19 -10.26
C LEU A 138 -27.31 -21.43 -11.58
N TRP A 139 -26.94 -22.48 -12.28
CA TRP A 139 -27.70 -23.05 -13.37
C TRP A 139 -28.09 -24.46 -12.99
N LEU A 140 -29.37 -24.80 -13.06
CA LEU A 140 -29.91 -26.11 -12.76
C LEU A 140 -30.42 -26.78 -14.05
N ALA A 141 -30.12 -28.06 -14.22
CA ALA A 141 -30.69 -28.84 -15.31
C ALA A 141 -32.21 -29.04 -15.09
N GLU A 142 -32.92 -29.33 -16.16
CA GLU A 142 -34.37 -29.52 -16.10
C GLU A 142 -34.77 -30.66 -15.11
N GLY A 143 -35.66 -30.34 -14.19
CA GLY A 143 -36.11 -31.28 -13.15
C GLY A 143 -35.17 -31.50 -11.96
N VAL A 144 -34.06 -30.73 -11.88
CA VAL A 144 -33.11 -30.76 -10.76
C VAL A 144 -33.40 -29.62 -9.81
N ASP A 145 -33.47 -29.89 -8.52
CA ASP A 145 -33.56 -28.85 -7.50
C ASP A 145 -32.18 -28.43 -6.97
N GLU A 146 -32.15 -27.29 -6.31
CA GLU A 146 -30.92 -26.72 -5.76
C GLU A 146 -30.35 -27.64 -4.65
N THR A 147 -31.20 -28.31 -3.89
CA THR A 147 -30.80 -29.19 -2.77
C THR A 147 -29.99 -30.36 -3.29
N LEU A 148 -30.45 -31.01 -4.38
CA LEU A 148 -29.72 -32.11 -5.00
C LEU A 148 -28.36 -31.70 -5.53
N LEU A 149 -28.29 -30.54 -6.20
CA LEU A 149 -27.02 -30.00 -6.69
C LEU A 149 -26.01 -29.82 -5.56
N PHE A 150 -26.42 -29.13 -4.47
CA PHE A 150 -25.55 -28.92 -3.32
C PHE A 150 -25.19 -30.18 -2.56
N GLN A 151 -26.11 -31.12 -2.40
CA GLN A 151 -25.83 -32.42 -1.80
C GLN A 151 -24.78 -33.19 -2.57
N ALA A 152 -24.94 -33.28 -3.90
CA ALA A 152 -24.01 -33.96 -4.78
C ALA A 152 -22.62 -33.31 -4.74
N ALA A 153 -22.54 -32.01 -4.92
CA ALA A 153 -21.29 -31.29 -4.98
C ALA A 153 -20.57 -31.24 -3.62
N SER A 154 -21.28 -30.95 -2.54
CA SER A 154 -20.69 -30.88 -1.21
C SER A 154 -20.20 -32.24 -0.70
N ALA A 155 -20.85 -33.35 -1.07
CA ALA A 155 -20.42 -34.70 -0.72
C ALA A 155 -18.98 -35.01 -1.19
N ILE A 156 -18.60 -34.57 -2.39
CA ILE A 156 -17.28 -34.78 -2.95
C ILE A 156 -16.25 -33.79 -2.42
N GLU A 157 -16.66 -32.54 -2.22
CA GLU A 157 -15.75 -31.43 -1.87
C GLU A 157 -15.44 -31.35 -0.36
N GLN A 158 -16.02 -32.20 0.49
CA GLN A 158 -15.85 -32.17 1.97
C GLN A 158 -14.39 -32.14 2.43
N HIS A 159 -13.50 -32.79 1.70
CA HIS A 159 -12.08 -32.88 2.04
C HIS A 159 -11.19 -32.00 1.18
N SER A 160 -11.77 -31.26 0.25
CA SER A 160 -11.05 -30.35 -0.65
C SER A 160 -10.66 -29.07 0.06
N ARG A 161 -9.40 -28.64 -0.13
CA ARG A 161 -8.91 -27.33 0.33
C ARG A 161 -9.00 -26.27 -0.76
N HIS A 162 -9.58 -26.61 -1.91
CA HIS A 162 -9.70 -25.66 -3.00
C HIS A 162 -10.66 -24.51 -2.63
N PRO A 163 -10.34 -23.24 -2.94
CA PRO A 163 -11.20 -22.10 -2.57
C PRO A 163 -12.65 -22.22 -3.05
N LEU A 164 -12.87 -22.75 -4.26
CA LEU A 164 -14.21 -22.97 -4.81
C LEU A 164 -14.99 -24.03 -4.00
N ALA A 165 -14.31 -25.09 -3.56
CA ALA A 165 -14.89 -26.12 -2.71
C ALA A 165 -15.34 -25.52 -1.36
N GLN A 166 -14.49 -24.72 -0.74
CA GLN A 166 -14.83 -24.05 0.54
C GLN A 166 -16.03 -23.11 0.38
N ALA A 167 -16.11 -22.37 -0.74
CA ALA A 167 -17.26 -21.52 -1.04
C ALA A 167 -18.54 -22.33 -1.22
N LEU A 168 -18.48 -23.48 -1.88
CA LEU A 168 -19.59 -24.39 -2.10
C LEU A 168 -20.07 -25.01 -0.79
N LEU A 169 -19.15 -25.49 0.05
CA LEU A 169 -19.44 -26.06 1.37
C LEU A 169 -20.09 -25.03 2.30
N ALA A 170 -19.58 -23.79 2.31
CA ALA A 170 -20.16 -22.71 3.09
C ALA A 170 -21.59 -22.40 2.64
N ALA A 171 -21.82 -22.32 1.33
CA ALA A 171 -23.15 -22.08 0.77
C ALA A 171 -24.15 -23.23 1.04
N ALA A 172 -23.68 -24.48 1.05
CA ALA A 172 -24.48 -25.63 1.44
C ALA A 172 -24.87 -25.56 2.93
N ALA A 173 -23.91 -25.21 3.80
CA ALA A 173 -24.14 -25.07 5.23
C ALA A 173 -25.15 -23.95 5.56
N GLU A 174 -25.05 -22.79 4.91
CA GLU A 174 -26.00 -21.67 5.03
C GLU A 174 -27.42 -22.06 4.65
N ARG A 175 -27.59 -23.01 3.72
CA ARG A 175 -28.88 -23.56 3.29
C ARG A 175 -29.37 -24.72 4.17
N GLY A 176 -28.60 -25.12 5.18
CA GLY A 176 -28.91 -26.26 6.04
C GLY A 176 -28.80 -27.62 5.32
N ILE A 177 -28.04 -27.68 4.20
CA ILE A 177 -27.85 -28.88 3.42
C ILE A 177 -26.68 -29.68 4.00
N SER A 178 -26.94 -30.91 4.46
CA SER A 178 -25.90 -31.81 4.91
C SER A 178 -25.44 -32.72 3.76
N PRO A 179 -24.11 -32.82 3.52
CA PRO A 179 -23.60 -33.67 2.47
C PRO A 179 -23.78 -35.16 2.81
N PRO A 180 -24.27 -35.98 1.87
CA PRO A 180 -24.34 -37.43 2.07
C PRO A 180 -22.92 -38.05 2.04
N PRO A 181 -22.75 -39.29 2.54
CA PRO A 181 -21.48 -40.00 2.48
C PRO A 181 -21.02 -40.24 1.04
N ALA A 182 -19.73 -40.02 0.78
CA ALA A 182 -19.08 -40.29 -0.49
C ALA A 182 -17.99 -41.36 -0.32
N SER A 183 -17.80 -42.19 -1.33
CA SER A 183 -16.81 -43.28 -1.39
C SER A 183 -16.05 -43.29 -2.72
N ALA A 184 -14.94 -44.01 -2.77
CA ALA A 184 -14.11 -44.16 -3.99
C ALA A 184 -13.72 -42.83 -4.66
N PRO A 185 -13.16 -41.86 -3.92
CA PRO A 185 -12.81 -40.56 -4.50
C PRO A 185 -11.69 -40.70 -5.52
N TYR A 186 -11.86 -40.05 -6.68
CA TYR A 186 -10.87 -39.90 -7.73
C TYR A 186 -10.68 -38.41 -8.04
N SER A 187 -9.45 -38.00 -8.22
CA SER A 187 -9.11 -36.61 -8.56
C SER A 187 -8.30 -36.57 -9.86
N GLU A 188 -8.76 -35.78 -10.80
CA GLU A 188 -8.04 -35.46 -12.02
C GLU A 188 -7.52 -34.03 -11.96
N ALA A 189 -6.19 -33.92 -11.95
CA ALA A 189 -5.53 -32.62 -11.77
C ALA A 189 -5.95 -31.62 -12.87
N GLY A 190 -6.48 -30.48 -12.46
CA GLY A 190 -6.92 -29.40 -13.35
C GLY A 190 -8.25 -29.67 -14.07
N ALA A 191 -8.93 -30.81 -13.81
CA ALA A 191 -10.23 -31.17 -14.39
C ALA A 191 -11.35 -31.19 -13.33
N GLY A 192 -11.22 -32.02 -12.28
CA GLY A 192 -12.26 -32.13 -11.27
C GLY A 192 -12.09 -33.32 -10.33
N LEU A 193 -13.16 -33.60 -9.59
CA LEU A 193 -13.30 -34.69 -8.63
C LEU A 193 -14.46 -35.59 -9.02
N GLU A 194 -14.32 -36.87 -8.75
CA GLU A 194 -15.35 -37.90 -8.96
C GLU A 194 -15.45 -38.79 -7.72
N ALA A 195 -16.67 -39.16 -7.30
CA ALA A 195 -16.89 -40.14 -6.25
C ALA A 195 -18.28 -40.77 -6.35
N ASP A 196 -18.45 -41.93 -5.71
CA ASP A 196 -19.78 -42.56 -5.53
C ASP A 196 -20.45 -41.95 -4.29
N VAL A 197 -21.59 -41.27 -4.48
CA VAL A 197 -22.34 -40.56 -3.44
C VAL A 197 -23.61 -41.33 -3.08
N ALA A 198 -23.80 -41.64 -1.80
CA ALA A 198 -24.92 -42.41 -1.33
C ALA A 198 -26.27 -41.78 -1.68
N GLY A 199 -27.14 -42.54 -2.36
CA GLY A 199 -28.46 -42.07 -2.78
C GLY A 199 -28.50 -41.18 -4.03
N ILE A 200 -27.34 -40.84 -4.62
CA ILE A 200 -27.26 -39.99 -5.80
C ILE A 200 -26.61 -40.72 -6.99
N GLY A 201 -25.62 -41.57 -6.73
CA GLY A 201 -24.86 -42.29 -7.78
C GLY A 201 -23.44 -41.76 -7.95
N ARG A 202 -22.85 -41.97 -9.13
CA ARG A 202 -21.50 -41.51 -9.43
C ARG A 202 -21.47 -40.08 -9.86
N VAL A 203 -21.00 -39.22 -8.93
CA VAL A 203 -21.00 -37.77 -9.09
C VAL A 203 -19.63 -37.26 -9.56
N ARG A 204 -19.64 -36.26 -10.47
CA ARG A 204 -18.47 -35.49 -10.90
C ARG A 204 -18.69 -34.03 -10.61
N VAL A 205 -17.63 -33.36 -10.12
CA VAL A 205 -17.60 -31.91 -9.90
C VAL A 205 -16.33 -31.37 -10.52
N GLY A 206 -16.42 -30.36 -11.38
CA GLY A 206 -15.26 -29.78 -12.02
C GLY A 206 -15.58 -29.02 -13.31
N LYS A 207 -14.66 -29.06 -14.28
CA LYS A 207 -14.89 -28.45 -15.59
C LYS A 207 -16.08 -29.11 -16.30
N PRO A 208 -16.85 -28.37 -17.11
CA PRO A 208 -18.00 -28.93 -17.84
C PRO A 208 -17.61 -30.14 -18.68
N GLU A 209 -16.45 -30.12 -19.34
CA GLU A 209 -15.96 -31.23 -20.18
C GLU A 209 -15.68 -32.49 -19.34
N PHE A 210 -15.14 -32.33 -18.13
CA PHE A 210 -14.91 -33.44 -17.18
C PHE A 210 -16.22 -34.02 -16.69
N CYS A 211 -17.24 -33.20 -16.50
CA CYS A 211 -18.59 -33.61 -16.08
C CYS A 211 -19.41 -34.22 -17.25
N GLY A 212 -18.89 -34.20 -18.47
CA GLY A 212 -19.48 -34.83 -19.63
C GLY A 212 -20.61 -34.06 -20.32
N PHE A 213 -20.73 -32.74 -20.04
CA PHE A 213 -21.73 -31.89 -20.72
C PHE A 213 -21.17 -30.50 -21.03
N ARG A 214 -21.91 -29.75 -21.85
CA ARG A 214 -21.63 -28.32 -22.11
C ARG A 214 -22.68 -27.47 -21.49
N LEU A 215 -22.27 -26.30 -21.01
CA LEU A 215 -23.19 -25.29 -20.52
C LEU A 215 -24.06 -24.77 -21.67
N PRO A 216 -25.31 -24.37 -21.39
CA PRO A 216 -26.16 -23.71 -22.37
C PRO A 216 -25.50 -22.45 -22.93
N GLU A 217 -25.60 -22.25 -24.25
CA GLU A 217 -24.99 -21.09 -24.94
C GLU A 217 -25.67 -19.76 -24.59
N ASN A 218 -26.88 -19.81 -24.08
CA ASN A 218 -27.68 -18.65 -23.67
C ASN A 218 -27.33 -18.12 -22.25
N LEU A 219 -26.34 -18.70 -21.58
CA LEU A 219 -25.85 -18.20 -20.31
C LEU A 219 -24.97 -16.97 -20.54
N GLU A 220 -25.49 -15.81 -20.21
CA GLU A 220 -24.84 -14.51 -20.40
C GLU A 220 -24.34 -13.90 -19.07
N GLY A 221 -23.67 -12.75 -19.17
CA GLY A 221 -23.23 -11.97 -18.03
C GLY A 221 -22.17 -12.67 -17.18
N ILE A 222 -22.51 -12.96 -15.92
CA ILE A 222 -21.54 -13.53 -14.96
C ILE A 222 -20.92 -14.86 -15.42
N TRP A 223 -21.63 -15.67 -16.21
CA TRP A 223 -21.13 -16.95 -16.68
C TRP A 223 -19.94 -16.88 -17.63
N GLN A 224 -19.79 -15.78 -18.34
CA GLN A 224 -18.65 -15.56 -19.25
C GLN A 224 -17.35 -15.23 -18.54
N ILE A 225 -17.45 -14.68 -17.31
CA ILE A 225 -16.32 -14.14 -16.56
C ILE A 225 -16.01 -14.93 -15.28
N ALA A 226 -17.01 -15.64 -14.72
CA ALA A 226 -16.88 -16.43 -13.50
C ALA A 226 -16.03 -17.69 -13.68
N SER A 227 -15.50 -18.21 -12.57
CA SER A 227 -15.02 -19.57 -12.50
C SER A 227 -16.23 -20.50 -12.37
N VAL A 228 -16.35 -21.51 -13.23
CA VAL A 228 -17.50 -22.40 -13.23
C VAL A 228 -17.08 -23.79 -12.78
N ALA A 229 -17.84 -24.35 -11.82
CA ALA A 229 -17.83 -25.76 -11.50
C ALA A 229 -19.16 -26.40 -11.95
N ALA A 230 -19.08 -27.35 -12.86
CA ALA A 230 -20.19 -28.17 -13.30
C ALA A 230 -20.36 -29.36 -12.37
N VAL A 231 -21.59 -29.88 -12.26
CA VAL A 231 -21.94 -31.04 -11.44
C VAL A 231 -22.76 -32.00 -12.28
N SER A 232 -22.37 -33.28 -12.31
CA SER A 232 -23.15 -34.35 -12.94
C SER A 232 -23.27 -35.57 -12.03
N ALA A 233 -24.30 -36.35 -12.24
CA ALA A 233 -24.51 -37.63 -11.57
C ALA A 233 -24.89 -38.70 -12.62
N ASP A 234 -24.23 -39.86 -12.61
CA ASP A 234 -24.41 -40.96 -13.54
C ASP A 234 -24.40 -40.51 -15.03
N GLY A 235 -23.51 -39.55 -15.32
CA GLY A 235 -23.35 -38.97 -16.68
C GLY A 235 -24.43 -37.96 -17.07
N LYS A 236 -25.39 -37.61 -16.20
CA LYS A 236 -26.42 -36.60 -16.44
C LYS A 236 -26.06 -35.30 -15.75
N ALA A 237 -26.22 -34.18 -16.43
CA ALA A 237 -26.01 -32.88 -15.86
C ALA A 237 -27.00 -32.64 -14.69
N LEU A 238 -26.49 -32.25 -13.52
CA LEU A 238 -27.30 -31.70 -12.43
C LEU A 238 -27.37 -30.18 -12.54
N GLY A 239 -26.27 -29.54 -12.88
CA GLY A 239 -26.20 -28.09 -13.01
C GLY A 239 -24.75 -27.58 -12.98
N ALA A 240 -24.63 -26.29 -12.79
CA ALA A 240 -23.34 -25.62 -12.63
C ALA A 240 -23.42 -24.48 -11.65
N VAL A 241 -22.30 -24.19 -11.03
CA VAL A 241 -22.12 -23.10 -10.05
C VAL A 241 -21.09 -22.12 -10.63
N ALA A 242 -21.48 -20.85 -10.76
CA ALA A 242 -20.58 -19.78 -11.14
C ALA A 242 -20.04 -19.09 -9.88
N PHE A 243 -18.74 -18.98 -9.77
CA PHE A 243 -18.06 -18.35 -8.65
C PHE A 243 -17.41 -17.05 -9.11
N ALA A 244 -17.64 -15.98 -8.39
CA ALA A 244 -16.98 -14.71 -8.56
C ALA A 244 -16.33 -14.27 -7.25
N ASP A 245 -15.20 -13.60 -7.39
CA ASP A 245 -14.54 -12.94 -6.26
C ASP A 245 -15.12 -11.54 -6.12
N THR A 246 -15.61 -11.21 -4.94
CA THR A 246 -16.29 -9.93 -4.68
C THR A 246 -15.28 -8.83 -4.38
N LEU A 247 -15.55 -7.63 -4.88
CA LEU A 247 -14.78 -6.44 -4.50
C LEU A 247 -14.85 -6.23 -2.99
N ARG A 248 -13.74 -5.81 -2.41
CA ARG A 248 -13.74 -5.36 -1.01
C ARG A 248 -14.61 -4.10 -0.88
N PRO A 249 -15.34 -3.94 0.23
CA PRO A 249 -16.25 -2.80 0.41
C PRO A 249 -15.56 -1.43 0.30
N ASP A 250 -14.26 -1.36 0.62
CA ASP A 250 -13.45 -0.15 0.62
C ASP A 250 -12.74 0.14 -0.71
N SER A 251 -12.68 -0.82 -1.65
CA SER A 251 -11.90 -0.70 -2.89
C SER A 251 -12.34 0.47 -3.76
N ALA A 252 -13.63 0.63 -3.99
CA ALA A 252 -14.14 1.74 -4.83
C ALA A 252 -13.84 3.11 -4.22
N ALA A 253 -14.07 3.26 -2.91
CA ALA A 253 -13.78 4.50 -2.20
C ALA A 253 -12.27 4.81 -2.18
N ALA A 254 -11.42 3.79 -1.99
CA ALA A 254 -9.97 3.95 -2.01
C ALA A 254 -9.45 4.39 -3.38
N VAL A 255 -9.92 3.76 -4.46
CA VAL A 255 -9.58 4.14 -5.84
C VAL A 255 -9.99 5.59 -6.13
N ALA A 256 -11.23 5.97 -5.78
CA ALA A 256 -11.71 7.34 -5.97
C ALA A 256 -10.87 8.37 -5.21
N ARG A 257 -10.47 8.07 -3.96
CA ARG A 257 -9.58 8.93 -3.15
C ARG A 257 -8.21 9.12 -3.79
N LEU A 258 -7.62 8.07 -4.36
CA LEU A 258 -6.34 8.13 -5.06
C LEU A 258 -6.45 8.98 -6.33
N GLN A 259 -7.48 8.76 -7.14
CA GLN A 259 -7.74 9.52 -8.37
C GLN A 259 -8.01 11.01 -8.08
N ALA A 260 -8.73 11.33 -7.01
CA ALA A 260 -9.03 12.70 -6.60
C ALA A 260 -7.77 13.53 -6.26
N VAL A 261 -6.68 12.89 -5.87
CA VAL A 261 -5.39 13.56 -5.62
C VAL A 261 -4.43 13.46 -6.82
N GLY A 262 -4.91 13.05 -7.99
CA GLY A 262 -4.15 12.98 -9.24
C GLY A 262 -3.19 11.78 -9.31
N ILE A 263 -3.48 10.68 -8.59
CA ILE A 263 -2.77 9.41 -8.75
C ILE A 263 -3.50 8.59 -9.80
N GLU A 264 -2.77 8.15 -10.83
CA GLU A 264 -3.28 7.20 -11.80
C GLU A 264 -3.36 5.81 -11.16
N VAL A 265 -4.56 5.19 -11.23
CA VAL A 265 -4.75 3.83 -10.71
C VAL A 265 -4.92 2.87 -11.88
N ARG A 266 -4.10 1.83 -11.88
CA ARG A 266 -4.09 0.74 -12.86
C ARG A 266 -4.33 -0.59 -12.19
N MET A 267 -4.95 -1.54 -12.90
CA MET A 267 -5.12 -2.91 -12.43
C MET A 267 -4.37 -3.89 -13.31
N MET A 268 -3.66 -4.84 -12.71
CA MET A 268 -2.99 -5.95 -13.39
C MET A 268 -3.39 -7.27 -12.75
N SER A 269 -3.79 -8.25 -13.54
CA SER A 269 -4.26 -9.54 -13.03
C SER A 269 -3.86 -10.70 -13.93
N GLY A 270 -3.68 -11.88 -13.35
CA GLY A 270 -3.57 -13.13 -14.09
C GLY A 270 -4.89 -13.65 -14.66
N ASP A 271 -6.02 -13.05 -14.26
CA ASP A 271 -7.35 -13.49 -14.69
C ASP A 271 -7.66 -13.14 -16.14
N ARG A 272 -8.75 -13.74 -16.65
CA ARG A 272 -9.23 -13.50 -18.02
C ARG A 272 -9.47 -12.02 -18.27
N PRO A 273 -9.14 -11.48 -19.46
CA PRO A 273 -9.31 -10.07 -19.77
C PRO A 273 -10.75 -9.56 -19.57
N ALA A 274 -11.76 -10.38 -19.86
CA ALA A 274 -13.17 -10.02 -19.66
C ALA A 274 -13.52 -9.75 -18.17
N ALA A 275 -13.04 -10.60 -17.25
CA ALA A 275 -13.25 -10.43 -15.82
C ALA A 275 -12.52 -9.19 -15.27
N VAL A 276 -11.34 -8.89 -15.81
CA VAL A 276 -10.57 -7.69 -15.49
C VAL A 276 -11.27 -6.43 -15.99
N ALA A 277 -11.78 -6.44 -17.22
CA ALA A 277 -12.48 -5.31 -17.82
C ALA A 277 -13.76 -4.94 -17.05
N GLN A 278 -14.51 -5.94 -16.55
CA GLN A 278 -15.71 -5.70 -15.74
C GLN A 278 -15.37 -4.93 -14.45
N ILE A 279 -14.38 -5.42 -13.70
CA ILE A 279 -13.95 -4.76 -12.44
C ILE A 279 -13.37 -3.38 -12.73
N ALA A 280 -12.62 -3.21 -13.82
CA ALA A 280 -12.11 -1.92 -14.22
C ALA A 280 -13.23 -0.92 -14.49
N THR A 281 -14.30 -1.35 -15.16
CA THR A 281 -15.49 -0.52 -15.42
C THR A 281 -16.20 -0.15 -14.12
N GLU A 282 -16.38 -1.11 -13.21
CA GLU A 282 -17.03 -0.89 -11.90
C GLU A 282 -16.24 0.09 -11.03
N LEU A 283 -14.91 0.05 -11.08
CA LEU A 283 -14.02 0.94 -10.32
C LEU A 283 -13.65 2.23 -11.06
N GLY A 284 -14.12 2.43 -12.30
CA GLY A 284 -13.78 3.62 -13.11
C GLY A 284 -12.28 3.69 -13.45
N LEU A 285 -11.61 2.55 -13.69
CA LEU A 285 -10.19 2.49 -14.04
C LEU A 285 -10.01 2.64 -15.56
N ALA A 286 -9.17 3.60 -15.97
CA ALA A 286 -8.83 3.81 -17.38
C ALA A 286 -7.87 2.75 -17.95
N ALA A 287 -7.11 2.06 -17.08
CA ALA A 287 -6.10 1.09 -17.49
C ALA A 287 -6.19 -0.18 -16.63
N ALA A 288 -6.46 -1.29 -17.31
CA ALA A 288 -6.50 -2.61 -16.69
C ALA A 288 -6.01 -3.68 -17.68
N GLN A 289 -5.23 -4.63 -17.20
CA GLN A 289 -4.63 -5.70 -18.01
C GLN A 289 -4.85 -7.06 -17.35
N GLY A 290 -5.40 -7.99 -18.13
CA GLY A 290 -5.63 -9.38 -17.73
C GLY A 290 -4.65 -10.34 -18.37
N ALA A 291 -4.73 -11.62 -17.99
CA ALA A 291 -3.89 -12.73 -18.47
C ALA A 291 -2.38 -12.49 -18.31
N MET A 292 -1.98 -11.75 -17.27
CA MET A 292 -0.58 -11.41 -17.00
C MET A 292 0.10 -12.45 -16.10
N SER A 293 1.25 -12.94 -16.51
CA SER A 293 2.12 -13.72 -15.64
C SER A 293 2.82 -12.82 -14.60
N PRO A 294 3.40 -13.38 -13.52
CA PRO A 294 4.21 -12.62 -12.55
C PRO A 294 5.35 -11.82 -13.19
N ARG A 295 5.96 -12.38 -14.25
CA ARG A 295 7.02 -11.72 -15.03
C ARG A 295 6.48 -10.53 -15.83
N ASP A 296 5.31 -10.68 -16.46
CA ASP A 296 4.69 -9.62 -17.25
C ASP A 296 4.30 -8.45 -16.36
N LYS A 297 3.76 -8.71 -15.15
CA LYS A 297 3.47 -7.66 -14.16
C LYS A 297 4.73 -6.88 -13.78
N ALA A 298 5.82 -7.58 -13.45
CA ALA A 298 7.08 -6.93 -13.09
C ALA A 298 7.66 -6.13 -14.25
N GLU A 299 7.57 -6.63 -15.48
CA GLU A 299 8.04 -5.92 -16.67
C GLU A 299 7.19 -4.68 -16.96
N ALA A 300 5.88 -4.76 -16.84
CA ALA A 300 4.99 -3.62 -17.00
C ALA A 300 5.25 -2.52 -15.96
N VAL A 301 5.55 -2.89 -14.71
CA VAL A 301 5.98 -1.94 -13.67
C VAL A 301 7.28 -1.24 -14.08
N ARG A 302 8.30 -1.99 -14.54
CA ARG A 302 9.57 -1.39 -15.01
C ARG A 302 9.37 -0.46 -16.21
N GLN A 303 8.48 -0.80 -17.14
CA GLN A 303 8.16 0.04 -18.29
C GLN A 303 7.51 1.36 -17.86
N LEU A 304 6.63 1.36 -16.88
CA LEU A 304 6.06 2.58 -16.31
C LEU A 304 7.15 3.45 -15.68
N MET A 305 8.06 2.84 -14.91
CA MET A 305 9.19 3.56 -14.30
C MET A 305 10.15 4.12 -15.37
N ALA A 306 10.41 3.38 -16.45
CA ALA A 306 11.22 3.84 -17.57
C ALA A 306 10.58 5.04 -18.31
N GLN A 307 9.27 5.21 -18.25
CA GLN A 307 8.53 6.39 -18.73
C GLN A 307 8.61 7.58 -17.76
N GLY A 308 9.36 7.47 -16.66
CA GLY A 308 9.52 8.52 -15.65
C GLY A 308 8.41 8.57 -14.60
N ARG A 309 7.56 7.55 -14.53
CA ARG A 309 6.52 7.43 -13.50
C ARG A 309 7.13 6.95 -12.18
N VAL A 310 6.58 7.41 -11.07
CA VAL A 310 6.90 6.90 -9.74
C VAL A 310 5.79 5.92 -9.33
N VAL A 311 6.13 4.64 -9.37
CA VAL A 311 5.15 3.56 -9.31
C VAL A 311 5.09 2.93 -7.92
N ALA A 312 3.88 2.83 -7.36
CA ALA A 312 3.59 1.92 -6.25
C ALA A 312 2.88 0.67 -6.78
N MET A 313 3.27 -0.50 -6.29
CA MET A 313 2.59 -1.78 -6.53
C MET A 313 1.99 -2.29 -5.23
N ALA A 314 0.73 -2.76 -5.27
CA ALA A 314 0.11 -3.44 -4.14
C ALA A 314 -0.42 -4.81 -4.56
N GLY A 315 -0.12 -5.81 -3.73
CA GLY A 315 -0.48 -7.22 -3.94
C GLY A 315 -0.40 -8.02 -2.64
N ASP A 316 -0.94 -9.24 -2.65
CA ASP A 316 -1.00 -10.13 -1.49
C ASP A 316 -0.32 -11.48 -1.72
N GLY A 317 -0.04 -11.86 -2.95
CA GLY A 317 0.40 -13.19 -3.35
C GLY A 317 1.88 -13.34 -3.71
N ILE A 318 2.33 -14.60 -3.76
CA ILE A 318 3.66 -14.98 -4.31
C ILE A 318 3.83 -14.47 -5.75
N ASN A 319 2.73 -14.46 -6.51
CA ASN A 319 2.72 -14.02 -7.90
C ASN A 319 3.03 -12.53 -8.06
N ASP A 320 2.82 -11.73 -7.02
CA ASP A 320 3.05 -10.29 -7.04
C ASP A 320 4.45 -9.90 -6.54
N ALA A 321 5.15 -10.81 -5.83
CA ALA A 321 6.45 -10.54 -5.25
C ALA A 321 7.47 -9.96 -6.24
N PRO A 322 7.58 -10.44 -7.50
CA PRO A 322 8.48 -9.83 -8.49
C PRO A 322 8.08 -8.40 -8.87
N ALA A 323 6.78 -8.10 -8.94
CA ALA A 323 6.27 -6.77 -9.26
C ALA A 323 6.39 -5.80 -8.07
N LEU A 324 6.14 -6.29 -6.83
CA LEU A 324 6.36 -5.54 -5.59
C LEU A 324 7.83 -5.10 -5.46
N ALA A 325 8.76 -6.04 -5.71
CA ALA A 325 10.20 -5.75 -5.66
C ALA A 325 10.69 -4.85 -6.82
N ALA A 326 9.99 -4.83 -7.95
CA ALA A 326 10.35 -4.02 -9.10
C ALA A 326 9.88 -2.57 -8.98
N ALA A 327 8.82 -2.28 -8.21
CA ALA A 327 8.24 -0.95 -8.06
C ALA A 327 9.13 -0.01 -7.24
N ASP A 328 8.90 1.32 -7.36
CA ASP A 328 9.52 2.30 -6.45
C ASP A 328 9.10 2.09 -5.00
N VAL A 329 7.86 1.63 -4.78
CA VAL A 329 7.34 1.26 -3.47
C VAL A 329 6.40 0.07 -3.60
N GLY A 330 6.78 -1.06 -3.01
CA GLY A 330 5.94 -2.25 -2.89
C GLY A 330 5.12 -2.23 -1.59
N PHE A 331 3.81 -2.45 -1.71
CA PHE A 331 2.89 -2.58 -0.58
C PHE A 331 2.33 -4.01 -0.52
N ALA A 332 2.58 -4.73 0.56
CA ALA A 332 1.95 -6.02 0.81
C ALA A 332 0.74 -5.86 1.74
N LEU A 333 -0.34 -6.58 1.42
CA LEU A 333 -1.49 -6.69 2.30
C LEU A 333 -1.24 -7.79 3.33
N LYS A 334 -1.44 -7.49 4.63
CA LYS A 334 -1.30 -8.50 5.69
C LYS A 334 -2.35 -9.60 5.52
N GLY A 335 -1.91 -10.84 5.70
CA GLY A 335 -2.69 -12.03 5.40
C GLY A 335 -2.43 -12.58 4.00
N GLY A 336 -1.57 -11.92 3.23
CA GLY A 336 -0.94 -12.45 2.03
C GLY A 336 0.13 -13.50 2.38
N THR A 337 1.00 -13.77 1.42
CA THR A 337 2.09 -14.74 1.63
C THR A 337 3.31 -14.09 2.28
N ASP A 338 4.07 -14.86 3.09
CA ASP A 338 5.34 -14.40 3.68
C ASP A 338 6.30 -13.83 2.63
N VAL A 339 6.31 -14.41 1.42
CA VAL A 339 7.16 -13.95 0.32
C VAL A 339 6.76 -12.54 -0.14
N ALA A 340 5.46 -12.24 -0.23
CA ALA A 340 4.99 -10.90 -0.56
C ALA A 340 5.35 -9.89 0.54
N GLU A 341 5.14 -10.24 1.80
CA GLU A 341 5.48 -9.39 2.95
C GLU A 341 6.99 -9.08 3.02
N HIS A 342 7.87 -10.07 2.73
CA HIS A 342 9.31 -9.84 2.67
C HIS A 342 9.75 -8.98 1.49
N SER A 343 9.09 -9.13 0.34
CA SER A 343 9.41 -8.39 -0.90
C SER A 343 8.91 -6.96 -0.90
N ALA A 344 7.94 -6.63 -0.06
CA ALA A 344 7.35 -5.30 0.00
C ALA A 344 8.19 -4.33 0.84
N ASP A 345 8.07 -3.04 0.53
CA ASP A 345 8.67 -1.92 1.27
C ASP A 345 7.77 -1.43 2.41
N ALA A 346 6.47 -1.68 2.32
CA ALA A 346 5.49 -1.32 3.34
C ALA A 346 4.40 -2.39 3.49
N LEU A 347 3.84 -2.50 4.69
CA LEU A 347 2.78 -3.45 5.02
C LEU A 347 1.47 -2.73 5.37
N LEU A 348 0.36 -3.26 4.86
CA LEU A 348 -1.01 -2.83 5.14
C LEU A 348 -1.62 -3.82 6.14
N MET A 349 -1.64 -3.46 7.41
CA MET A 349 -1.90 -4.38 8.53
C MET A 349 -3.33 -4.93 8.60
N ASN A 350 -4.31 -4.24 8.04
CA ASN A 350 -5.71 -4.72 7.98
C ASN A 350 -6.02 -5.35 6.60
N GLY A 351 -5.02 -5.44 5.70
CA GLY A 351 -5.19 -6.00 4.38
C GLY A 351 -6.21 -5.24 3.51
N SER A 352 -6.27 -3.92 3.58
CA SER A 352 -7.28 -3.06 2.97
C SER A 352 -6.66 -2.11 1.94
N VAL A 353 -7.33 -1.92 0.81
CA VAL A 353 -6.92 -0.92 -0.21
C VAL A 353 -7.12 0.51 0.32
N GLY A 354 -8.06 0.70 1.25
CA GLY A 354 -8.23 1.95 1.98
C GLY A 354 -6.97 2.37 2.71
N GLN A 355 -6.24 1.41 3.30
CA GLN A 355 -4.96 1.67 3.96
C GLN A 355 -3.86 2.08 2.97
N LEU A 356 -3.87 1.56 1.72
CA LEU A 356 -2.95 2.02 0.69
C LEU A 356 -3.20 3.50 0.36
N ALA A 357 -4.45 3.90 0.20
CA ALA A 357 -4.79 5.30 -0.01
C ALA A 357 -4.32 6.16 1.18
N ASP A 358 -4.55 5.72 2.41
CA ASP A 358 -4.06 6.40 3.62
C ASP A 358 -2.53 6.51 3.65
N ALA A 359 -1.82 5.43 3.31
CA ALA A 359 -0.36 5.40 3.23
C ALA A 359 0.19 6.48 2.31
N LEU A 360 -0.33 6.55 1.08
CA LEU A 360 0.12 7.48 0.06
C LEU A 360 -0.25 8.94 0.41
N LEU A 361 -1.45 9.17 0.96
CA LEU A 361 -1.88 10.50 1.40
C LEU A 361 -1.06 11.01 2.58
N VAL A 362 -0.80 10.17 3.59
CA VAL A 362 0.07 10.51 4.72
C VAL A 362 1.51 10.78 4.25
N ALA A 363 2.04 9.94 3.36
CA ALA A 363 3.37 10.14 2.79
C ALA A 363 3.49 11.45 2.01
N ARG A 364 2.50 11.80 1.18
CA ARG A 364 2.42 13.09 0.47
C ARG A 364 2.35 14.28 1.44
N ALA A 365 1.51 14.20 2.46
CA ALA A 365 1.39 15.23 3.48
C ALA A 365 2.72 15.42 4.24
N THR A 366 3.39 14.32 4.56
CA THR A 366 4.72 14.35 5.20
C THR A 366 5.75 15.03 4.32
N LEU A 367 5.83 14.67 3.04
CA LEU A 367 6.76 15.28 2.09
C LEU A 367 6.47 16.78 1.90
N LYS A 368 5.19 17.17 1.83
CA LYS A 368 4.78 18.58 1.79
C LYS A 368 5.23 19.33 3.05
N THR A 369 5.04 18.74 4.22
CA THR A 369 5.47 19.33 5.51
C THR A 369 6.99 19.48 5.57
N ILE A 370 7.77 18.50 5.10
CA ILE A 370 9.23 18.61 5.00
C ILE A 370 9.62 19.81 4.13
N ARG A 371 9.02 19.94 2.93
CA ARG A 371 9.30 21.08 2.04
C ARG A 371 8.95 22.42 2.68
N GLN A 372 7.83 22.52 3.38
CA GLN A 372 7.45 23.72 4.12
C GLN A 372 8.45 24.03 5.24
N ASN A 373 8.84 23.03 6.03
CA ASN A 373 9.81 23.20 7.10
C ASN A 373 11.16 23.66 6.61
N LEU A 374 11.65 23.10 5.50
CA LEU A 374 12.88 23.53 4.84
C LEU A 374 12.76 24.99 4.36
N PHE A 375 11.63 25.33 3.74
CA PHE A 375 11.40 26.70 3.29
C PHE A 375 11.44 27.68 4.46
N PHE A 376 10.72 27.43 5.56
CA PHE A 376 10.74 28.31 6.73
C PHE A 376 12.13 28.40 7.35
N ALA A 377 12.84 27.26 7.49
CA ALA A 377 14.19 27.24 8.05
C ALA A 377 15.16 28.13 7.28
N PHE A 378 15.07 28.17 5.93
CA PHE A 378 15.88 29.05 5.11
C PHE A 378 15.40 30.50 5.09
N PHE A 379 14.10 30.71 5.01
CA PHE A 379 13.49 32.03 4.91
C PHE A 379 13.88 32.94 6.07
N TYR A 380 13.84 32.43 7.31
CA TYR A 380 14.25 33.18 8.48
C TYR A 380 15.72 33.63 8.39
N ASN A 381 16.61 32.75 7.94
CA ASN A 381 18.04 33.06 7.81
C ASN A 381 18.30 34.10 6.72
N VAL A 382 17.67 33.96 5.55
CA VAL A 382 17.83 34.91 4.42
C VAL A 382 17.41 36.32 4.79
N LEU A 383 16.33 36.48 5.57
CA LEU A 383 15.87 37.79 6.03
C LEU A 383 16.73 38.36 7.16
N ALA A 384 17.15 37.52 8.09
CA ALA A 384 17.78 37.99 9.31
C ALA A 384 19.28 38.27 9.16
N ILE A 385 19.98 37.59 8.24
CA ILE A 385 21.41 37.83 8.00
C ILE A 385 21.69 39.25 7.57
N PRO A 386 21.03 39.89 6.57
CA PRO A 386 21.25 41.30 6.24
C PRO A 386 20.95 42.22 7.40
N LEU A 387 19.84 42.01 8.14
CA LEU A 387 19.49 42.84 9.29
C LEU A 387 20.56 42.77 10.38
N ALA A 388 21.14 41.62 10.63
CA ALA A 388 22.24 41.46 11.58
C ALA A 388 23.53 42.13 11.07
N ALA A 389 23.84 42.03 9.79
CA ALA A 389 25.02 42.66 9.19
C ALA A 389 24.98 44.20 9.25
N PHE A 390 23.79 44.77 9.09
CA PHE A 390 23.58 46.23 9.26
C PHE A 390 23.42 46.70 10.71
N GLY A 391 23.56 45.78 11.68
CA GLY A 391 23.43 46.12 13.11
C GLY A 391 21.99 46.36 13.60
N LEU A 392 20.99 46.06 12.78
CA LEU A 392 19.56 46.20 13.12
C LEU A 392 19.07 45.06 14.00
N LEU A 393 19.85 44.01 14.17
CA LEU A 393 19.51 42.84 14.95
C LEU A 393 20.59 42.53 15.98
N SER A 394 20.24 42.63 17.27
CA SER A 394 21.17 42.24 18.33
C SER A 394 21.32 40.70 18.39
N PRO A 395 22.45 40.16 18.89
CA PRO A 395 22.65 38.71 19.04
C PRO A 395 21.56 38.03 19.88
N VAL A 396 20.99 38.72 20.88
CA VAL A 396 19.91 38.22 21.73
C VAL A 396 18.61 38.02 20.91
N ILE A 397 18.24 39.03 20.12
CA ILE A 397 17.04 38.98 19.26
C ILE A 397 17.27 37.94 18.17
N ALA A 398 18.48 37.83 17.61
CA ALA A 398 18.87 36.78 16.64
C ALA A 398 18.64 35.39 17.24
N GLY A 399 19.11 35.13 18.47
CA GLY A 399 18.91 33.87 19.16
C GLY A 399 17.43 33.54 19.39
N ALA A 400 16.63 34.54 19.80
CA ALA A 400 15.18 34.39 20.01
C ALA A 400 14.45 34.04 18.69
N ALA A 401 14.81 34.69 17.58
CA ALA A 401 14.27 34.40 16.24
C ALA A 401 14.58 32.94 15.79
N MET A 402 15.79 32.45 16.07
CA MET A 402 16.19 31.07 15.75
C MET A 402 15.43 30.03 16.60
N ALA A 403 15.22 30.34 17.91
CA ALA A 403 14.39 29.48 18.76
C ALA A 403 12.94 29.39 18.23
N LEU A 404 12.37 30.54 17.82
CA LEU A 404 11.02 30.60 17.24
C LEU A 404 10.94 29.82 15.93
N SER A 405 11.97 29.88 15.07
CA SER A 405 12.08 29.09 13.84
C SER A 405 12.00 27.58 14.15
N SER A 406 12.75 27.09 15.14
CA SER A 406 12.74 25.69 15.56
C SER A 406 11.38 25.25 16.09
N VAL A 407 10.72 26.09 16.90
CA VAL A 407 9.35 25.83 17.40
C VAL A 407 8.34 25.77 16.25
N THR A 408 8.45 26.67 15.28
CA THR A 408 7.57 26.69 14.09
C THR A 408 7.70 25.40 13.28
N VAL A 409 8.92 24.94 13.02
CA VAL A 409 9.21 23.69 12.28
C VAL A 409 8.63 22.48 13.03
N LEU A 410 8.83 22.39 14.34
CA LEU A 410 8.32 21.30 15.16
C LEU A 410 6.79 21.35 15.24
N GLY A 411 6.20 22.52 15.44
CA GLY A 411 4.74 22.71 15.47
C GLY A 411 4.09 22.32 14.15
N ASN A 412 4.70 22.67 13.00
CA ASN A 412 4.21 22.26 11.69
C ASN A 412 4.31 20.74 11.49
N ALA A 413 5.39 20.10 11.95
CA ALA A 413 5.52 18.64 11.90
C ALA A 413 4.45 17.93 12.74
N LEU A 414 4.14 18.43 13.93
CA LEU A 414 3.11 17.85 14.81
C LEU A 414 1.69 17.93 14.24
N ARG A 415 1.41 18.87 13.32
CA ARG A 415 0.11 18.93 12.62
C ARG A 415 -0.19 17.66 11.81
N LEU A 416 0.83 16.89 11.40
CA LEU A 416 0.63 15.62 10.73
C LEU A 416 -0.17 14.61 11.55
N LYS A 417 -0.05 14.62 12.88
CA LYS A 417 -0.87 13.78 13.77
C LYS A 417 -2.38 14.08 13.62
N HIS A 418 -2.74 15.35 13.48
CA HIS A 418 -4.14 15.76 13.32
C HIS A 418 -4.64 15.63 11.87
N PHE A 419 -3.75 15.73 10.88
CA PHE A 419 -4.10 15.46 9.49
C PHE A 419 -4.60 14.02 9.31
N ALA A 420 -3.99 13.08 10.02
CA ALA A 420 -4.43 11.70 10.07
C ALA A 420 -5.88 11.52 10.59
N GLN A 421 -6.40 12.44 11.41
CA GLN A 421 -7.77 12.38 11.94
C GLN A 421 -8.83 13.03 11.03
N ARG A 422 -8.43 13.85 10.04
CA ARG A 422 -9.34 14.65 9.20
C ARG A 422 -9.62 14.06 7.83
N VAL A 423 -8.94 13.02 7.42
CA VAL A 423 -9.07 12.38 6.10
C VAL A 423 -9.97 11.13 6.16
N CYS A 424 -10.72 10.98 7.26
CA CYS A 424 -11.84 10.03 7.39
C CYS A 424 -13.14 10.67 6.91
#